data_f36322930ffa800c460fcb7900c56b59
#
_entry.id   f36322930ffa800c460fcb7900c56b59
#
_cell.length_a   1.000
_cell.length_b   1.000
_cell.length_c   1.000
_cell.angle_alpha   90.00
_cell.angle_beta   90.00
_cell.angle_gamma   90.00
#
_symmetry.space_group_name_H-M   'P 1'
#
loop_
_entity.id
_entity.type
_entity.pdbx_description
1 polymer ?
#
loop_
_entity_poly.entity_id
_entity_poly.type
_entity_poly.pdbx_seq_one_letter_code
_entity_poly.pdbx_strand_id
1 'polypeptide(L)'
;ASHRRVVRGYDELFDLCPNVIGPEMARLGCECSEPGYCFTIDHTCEFRERDIDIEYCEAVTERKEESELIEFKELEAVPTAVCMYHRGNYDTLPQTFAELYAYVEKEGYKLAGSPRFSYIDGIWNKDSEEEWLTEIQIPAGR
;
A
#
# COMPACT_ATOMS: atom_id res chain seq x y z
N ALA A 1 1.15 -3.17 11.88
CA ALA A 1 1.96 -4.33 11.42
C ALA A 1 2.47 -4.05 10.01
N SER A 2 3.71 -4.34 9.75
CA SER A 2 4.30 -4.12 8.44
C SER A 2 5.21 -5.27 8.00
N HIS A 3 5.30 -5.46 6.68
CA HIS A 3 6.20 -6.42 6.05
C HIS A 3 6.78 -5.78 4.78
N ARG A 4 8.10 -5.64 4.74
CA ARG A 4 8.80 -4.99 3.62
C ARG A 4 9.60 -6.01 2.83
N ARG A 5 9.48 -5.97 1.51
CA ARG A 5 10.28 -6.79 0.59
C ARG A 5 10.29 -6.21 -0.82
N VAL A 6 11.20 -6.70 -1.64
CA VAL A 6 11.19 -6.44 -3.08
C VAL A 6 10.27 -7.48 -3.74
N VAL A 7 9.26 -7.01 -4.46
CA VAL A 7 8.33 -7.88 -5.19
C VAL A 7 8.56 -7.75 -6.70
N ARG A 8 8.17 -8.80 -7.44
CA ARG A 8 8.30 -8.80 -8.90
C ARG A 8 7.29 -7.86 -9.56
N GLY A 9 6.13 -7.69 -8.92
CA GLY A 9 5.06 -6.82 -9.38
C GLY A 9 4.01 -6.72 -8.29
N TYR A 10 3.03 -5.83 -8.47
CA TYR A 10 1.98 -5.62 -7.46
C TYR A 10 1.07 -6.85 -7.27
N ASP A 11 0.95 -7.70 -8.30
CA ASP A 11 0.17 -8.93 -8.22
C ASP A 11 0.74 -9.97 -7.25
N GLU A 12 2.03 -9.90 -6.92
CA GLU A 12 2.64 -10.77 -5.91
C GLU A 12 1.96 -10.61 -4.55
N LEU A 13 1.36 -9.45 -4.29
CA LEU A 13 0.62 -9.21 -3.05
C LEU A 13 -0.55 -10.18 -2.86
N PHE A 14 -1.12 -10.70 -3.92
CA PHE A 14 -2.18 -11.72 -3.84
C PHE A 14 -1.72 -12.99 -3.12
N ASP A 15 -0.45 -13.33 -3.27
CA ASP A 15 0.13 -14.48 -2.58
C ASP A 15 0.62 -14.11 -1.18
N LEU A 16 1.22 -12.93 -1.03
CA LEU A 16 1.79 -12.50 0.25
C LEU A 16 0.74 -12.29 1.34
N CYS A 17 -0.36 -11.61 1.02
CA CYS A 17 -1.35 -11.29 2.03
C CYS A 17 -2.02 -12.53 2.64
N PRO A 18 -2.57 -13.47 1.85
CA PRO A 18 -3.22 -14.65 2.43
C PRO A 18 -2.27 -15.74 2.90
N ASN A 19 -1.07 -15.84 2.32
CA ASN A 19 -0.18 -16.99 2.55
C ASN A 19 0.98 -16.68 3.49
N VAL A 20 1.38 -15.43 3.65
CA VAL A 20 2.55 -15.05 4.46
C VAL A 20 2.15 -14.05 5.55
N ILE A 21 1.64 -12.88 5.17
CA ILE A 21 1.39 -11.78 6.11
C ILE A 21 0.22 -12.09 7.04
N GLY A 22 -0.92 -12.50 6.49
CA GLY A 22 -2.11 -12.81 7.27
C GLY A 22 -1.89 -13.90 8.31
N PRO A 23 -1.35 -15.08 7.92
CA PRO A 23 -1.04 -16.14 8.89
C PRO A 23 -0.06 -15.71 9.97
N GLU A 24 0.97 -14.93 9.65
CA GLU A 24 1.93 -14.44 10.65
C GLU A 24 1.27 -13.47 11.61
N MET A 25 0.43 -12.56 11.13
CA MET A 25 -0.32 -11.65 12.00
C MET A 25 -1.24 -12.42 12.94
N ALA A 26 -1.91 -13.45 12.44
CA ALA A 26 -2.76 -14.31 13.25
C ALA A 26 -1.95 -15.04 14.33
N ARG A 27 -0.78 -15.56 13.98
CA ARG A 27 0.12 -16.22 14.92
C ARG A 27 0.56 -15.28 16.04
N LEU A 28 0.80 -14.01 15.71
CA LEU A 28 1.21 -12.99 16.68
C LEU A 28 0.05 -12.43 17.50
N GLY A 29 -1.19 -12.80 17.15
CA GLY A 29 -2.39 -12.33 17.87
C GLY A 29 -2.82 -10.93 17.51
N CYS A 30 -2.47 -10.45 16.30
CA CYS A 30 -2.87 -9.11 15.86
C CYS A 30 -4.36 -8.99 15.61
N GLU A 31 -4.93 -7.85 16.02
CA GLU A 31 -6.30 -7.48 15.68
C GLU A 31 -6.27 -6.22 14.83
N CYS A 32 -6.96 -6.25 13.68
CA CYS A 32 -7.05 -5.08 12.83
C CYS A 32 -7.90 -3.99 13.46
N SER A 33 -7.48 -2.74 13.30
CA SER A 33 -8.22 -1.61 13.83
C SER A 33 -9.50 -1.36 13.01
N GLU A 34 -10.45 -0.65 13.58
CA GLU A 34 -11.65 -0.21 12.89
C GLU A 34 -11.76 1.32 12.95
N PRO A 35 -11.96 2.00 11.81
CA PRO A 35 -12.04 1.42 10.47
C PRO A 35 -10.70 0.80 10.04
N GLY A 36 -10.78 -0.26 9.22
CA GLY A 36 -9.59 -0.94 8.71
C GLY A 36 -8.79 -0.05 7.76
N TYR A 37 -7.49 -0.17 7.83
CA TYR A 37 -6.60 0.53 6.91
C TYR A 37 -5.45 -0.38 6.52
N CYS A 38 -5.44 -0.82 5.28
CA CYS A 38 -4.34 -1.60 4.73
C CYS A 38 -3.81 -0.90 3.49
N PHE A 39 -2.49 -0.82 3.38
CA PHE A 39 -1.85 -0.10 2.31
C PHE A 39 -0.43 -0.60 2.11
N THR A 40 0.15 -0.27 0.95
CA THR A 40 1.57 -0.45 0.71
C THR A 40 2.25 0.90 0.59
N ILE A 41 3.50 0.97 1.06
CA ILE A 41 4.38 2.11 0.85
C ILE A 41 5.36 1.70 -0.23
N ASP A 42 5.48 2.49 -1.29
CA ASP A 42 6.43 2.24 -2.37
C ASP A 42 7.74 2.95 -2.04
N HIS A 43 8.73 2.19 -1.56
CA HIS A 43 10.06 2.71 -1.21
C HIS A 43 10.97 2.87 -2.42
N THR A 44 10.57 2.36 -3.58
CA THR A 44 11.34 2.50 -4.80
C THR A 44 11.47 3.95 -5.23
N CYS A 45 10.42 4.76 -4.96
CA CYS A 45 10.35 6.20 -5.28
C CYS A 45 10.49 6.51 -6.77
N GLU A 46 10.30 5.51 -7.62
CA GLU A 46 10.28 5.66 -9.07
C GLU A 46 9.34 4.63 -9.69
N PHE A 47 8.88 4.90 -10.90
CA PHE A 47 8.02 3.96 -11.62
C PHE A 47 8.84 2.74 -12.06
N ARG A 48 8.39 1.55 -11.65
CA ARG A 48 8.97 0.27 -12.08
C ARG A 48 7.88 -0.76 -12.31
N GLU A 49 8.10 -1.62 -13.28
CA GLU A 49 7.24 -2.77 -13.52
C GLU A 49 7.71 -4.01 -12.76
N ARG A 50 8.99 -4.05 -12.35
CA ARG A 50 9.62 -5.16 -11.65
C ARG A 50 10.51 -4.66 -10.53
N ASP A 51 10.85 -5.56 -9.60
CA ASP A 51 11.78 -5.29 -8.49
C ASP A 51 11.35 -4.07 -7.69
N ILE A 52 10.09 -4.06 -7.28
CA ILE A 52 9.48 -2.97 -6.54
C ILE A 52 9.70 -3.21 -5.05
N ASP A 53 10.36 -2.26 -4.39
CA ASP A 53 10.58 -2.29 -2.94
C ASP A 53 9.35 -1.72 -2.26
N ILE A 54 8.53 -2.59 -1.68
CA ILE A 54 7.29 -2.21 -1.02
C ILE A 54 7.28 -2.63 0.44
N GLU A 55 6.50 -1.91 1.22
CA GLU A 55 6.19 -2.27 2.59
C GLU A 55 4.68 -2.37 2.72
N TYR A 56 4.17 -3.58 2.96
CA TYR A 56 2.76 -3.80 3.22
C TYR A 56 2.47 -3.45 4.67
N CYS A 57 1.46 -2.62 4.90
CA CYS A 57 1.09 -2.15 6.24
C CYS A 57 -0.38 -2.41 6.50
N GLU A 58 -0.69 -2.76 7.73
CA GLU A 58 -2.05 -2.93 8.18
C GLU A 58 -2.20 -2.35 9.58
N ALA A 59 -3.21 -1.49 9.76
CA ALA A 59 -3.47 -0.86 11.05
C ALA A 59 -3.99 -1.89 12.04
N VAL A 60 -3.38 -1.91 13.23
CA VAL A 60 -3.73 -2.85 14.29
C VAL A 60 -4.06 -2.09 15.57
N THR A 61 -4.82 -2.75 16.47
CA THR A 61 -5.28 -2.13 17.72
C THR A 61 -4.16 -1.91 18.72
N GLU A 62 -3.14 -2.79 18.71
CA GLU A 62 -1.99 -2.67 19.60
C GLU A 62 -0.76 -3.36 19.01
N ARG A 63 0.40 -2.99 19.52
CA ARG A 63 1.65 -3.66 19.16
C ARG A 63 1.70 -5.05 19.78
N LYS A 64 2.24 -5.99 19.01
CA LYS A 64 2.57 -7.33 19.49
C LYS A 64 4.09 -7.55 19.38
N GLU A 65 4.54 -8.73 19.71
CA GLU A 65 5.94 -9.08 19.59
C GLU A 65 6.35 -9.16 18.12
N GLU A 66 7.45 -8.49 17.76
CA GLU A 66 7.94 -8.51 16.39
C GLU A 66 8.50 -9.88 16.01
N SER A 67 8.43 -10.21 14.73
CA SER A 67 9.01 -11.44 14.17
C SER A 67 9.90 -11.09 12.98
N GLU A 68 10.51 -12.11 12.36
CA GLU A 68 11.31 -11.90 11.15
C GLU A 68 10.47 -11.36 9.99
N LEU A 69 9.17 -11.64 9.98
CA LEU A 69 8.26 -11.22 8.91
C LEU A 69 7.52 -9.93 9.21
N ILE A 70 7.23 -9.64 10.49
CA ILE A 70 6.35 -8.54 10.87
C ILE A 70 7.05 -7.58 11.84
N GLU A 71 7.03 -6.30 11.50
CA GLU A 71 7.45 -5.20 12.38
C GLU A 71 6.23 -4.39 12.80
N PHE A 72 6.32 -3.73 13.94
CA PHE A 72 5.29 -2.83 14.45
C PHE A 72 5.87 -1.43 14.56
N LYS A 73 5.17 -0.45 13.98
CA LYS A 73 5.62 0.93 14.00
C LYS A 73 4.45 1.91 14.01
N GLU A 74 4.72 3.14 14.43
CA GLU A 74 3.83 4.26 14.25
C GLU A 74 4.31 5.05 13.04
N LEU A 75 3.39 5.41 12.15
CA LEU A 75 3.67 6.25 11.02
C LEU A 75 3.28 7.69 11.33
N GLU A 76 4.10 8.63 10.87
CA GLU A 76 3.78 10.04 11.01
C GLU A 76 2.55 10.40 10.16
N ALA A 77 1.74 11.32 10.67
CA ALA A 77 0.61 11.84 9.93
C ALA A 77 1.10 12.59 8.69
N VAL A 78 0.37 12.42 7.59
CA VAL A 78 0.65 13.13 6.34
C VAL A 78 -0.31 14.30 6.24
N PRO A 79 0.15 15.56 6.41
CA PRO A 79 -0.74 16.72 6.40
C PRO A 79 -1.38 17.00 5.04
N THR A 80 -0.69 16.67 3.95
CA THR A 80 -1.19 16.90 2.60
C THR A 80 -0.75 15.75 1.69
N ALA A 81 -1.71 15.20 0.95
CA ALA A 81 -1.43 14.18 -0.05
C ALA A 81 -2.24 14.48 -1.31
N VAL A 82 -1.65 14.21 -2.47
CA VAL A 82 -2.37 14.22 -3.75
C VAL A 82 -2.80 12.80 -4.02
N CYS A 83 -4.09 12.59 -4.24
CA CYS A 83 -4.66 11.25 -4.32
C CYS A 83 -5.43 11.05 -5.62
N MET A 84 -5.44 9.81 -6.11
CA MET A 84 -6.21 9.40 -7.28
C MET A 84 -6.71 7.97 -7.07
N TYR A 85 -7.95 7.72 -7.46
CA TYR A 85 -8.50 6.36 -7.41
C TYR A 85 -8.14 5.59 -8.66
N HIS A 86 -7.77 4.35 -8.47
CA HIS A 86 -7.59 3.37 -9.54
C HIS A 86 -8.65 2.28 -9.38
N ARG A 87 -9.48 2.12 -10.40
CA ARG A 87 -10.51 1.07 -10.42
C ARG A 87 -10.06 -0.06 -11.34
N GLY A 88 -10.24 -1.29 -10.88
CA GLY A 88 -9.87 -2.48 -11.62
C GLY A 88 -8.68 -3.21 -11.03
N ASN A 89 -8.13 -4.17 -11.78
CA ASN A 89 -7.00 -4.97 -11.35
C ASN A 89 -5.70 -4.14 -11.31
N TYR A 90 -4.62 -4.77 -10.87
CA TYR A 90 -3.34 -4.08 -10.69
C TYR A 90 -2.47 -4.04 -11.94
N ASP A 91 -2.90 -4.65 -13.04
CA ASP A 91 -2.13 -4.65 -14.29
C ASP A 91 -1.95 -3.23 -14.85
N THR A 92 -2.97 -2.40 -14.66
CA THR A 92 -2.94 -1.00 -15.12
C THR A 92 -2.62 0.00 -14.00
N LEU A 93 -2.38 -0.49 -12.78
CA LEU A 93 -2.02 0.37 -11.65
C LEU A 93 -0.80 1.25 -11.93
N PRO A 94 0.29 0.72 -12.53
CA PRO A 94 1.45 1.55 -12.88
C PRO A 94 1.13 2.73 -13.79
N GLN A 95 0.20 2.58 -14.72
CA GLN A 95 -0.22 3.69 -15.60
C GLN A 95 -0.91 4.79 -14.81
N THR A 96 -1.82 4.43 -13.92
CA THR A 96 -2.54 5.38 -13.08
C THR A 96 -1.56 6.12 -12.16
N PHE A 97 -0.59 5.40 -11.61
CA PHE A 97 0.46 5.98 -10.78
C PHE A 97 1.28 7.01 -11.57
N ALA A 98 1.67 6.67 -12.81
CA ALA A 98 2.43 7.57 -13.66
C ALA A 98 1.64 8.84 -14.00
N GLU A 99 0.33 8.71 -14.23
CA GLU A 99 -0.55 9.85 -14.48
C GLU A 99 -0.62 10.78 -13.27
N LEU A 100 -0.76 10.21 -12.08
CA LEU A 100 -0.80 11.01 -10.85
C LEU A 100 0.54 11.70 -10.60
N TYR A 101 1.63 11.01 -10.84
CA TYR A 101 2.97 11.57 -10.67
C TYR A 101 3.20 12.76 -11.60
N ALA A 102 2.76 12.63 -12.86
CA ALA A 102 2.83 13.72 -13.84
C ALA A 102 1.98 14.93 -13.40
N TYR A 103 0.82 14.68 -12.83
CA TYR A 103 -0.04 15.73 -12.27
C TYR A 103 0.66 16.48 -11.14
N VAL A 104 1.30 15.74 -10.24
CA VAL A 104 2.03 16.34 -9.11
C VAL A 104 3.12 17.29 -9.62
N GLU A 105 3.89 16.85 -10.62
CA GLU A 105 4.93 17.69 -11.22
C GLU A 105 4.35 18.92 -11.93
N LYS A 106 3.29 18.71 -12.72
CA LYS A 106 2.65 19.78 -13.47
C LYS A 106 2.11 20.89 -12.58
N GLU A 107 1.51 20.52 -11.44
CA GLU A 107 0.90 21.46 -10.51
C GLU A 107 1.91 22.08 -9.53
N GLY A 108 3.18 21.71 -9.64
CA GLY A 108 4.25 22.30 -8.84
C GLY A 108 4.33 21.81 -7.39
N TYR A 109 3.73 20.67 -7.09
CA TYR A 109 3.87 20.05 -5.79
C TYR A 109 5.25 19.42 -5.64
N LYS A 110 5.75 19.40 -4.41
CA LYS A 110 7.01 18.73 -4.07
C LYS A 110 6.69 17.45 -3.29
N LEU A 111 7.42 16.39 -3.59
CA LEU A 111 7.26 15.13 -2.88
C LEU A 111 7.72 15.28 -1.43
N ALA A 112 6.89 14.85 -0.50
CA ALA A 112 7.15 14.94 0.93
C ALA A 112 7.33 13.57 1.59
N GLY A 113 7.24 12.49 0.83
CA GLY A 113 7.41 11.14 1.34
C GLY A 113 7.14 10.10 0.26
N SER A 114 7.25 8.83 0.63
CA SER A 114 7.02 7.72 -0.29
C SER A 114 5.53 7.56 -0.61
N PRO A 115 5.19 7.24 -1.87
CA PRO A 115 3.80 6.98 -2.25
C PRO A 115 3.22 5.79 -1.51
N ARG A 116 1.92 5.84 -1.25
CA ARG A 116 1.16 4.76 -0.63
C ARG A 116 0.03 4.34 -1.54
N PHE A 117 -0.28 3.04 -1.53
CA PHE A 117 -1.43 2.47 -2.23
C PHE A 117 -2.37 1.90 -1.18
N SER A 118 -3.50 2.56 -0.98
CA SER A 118 -4.51 2.11 -0.02
C SER A 118 -5.54 1.23 -0.75
N TYR A 119 -5.68 -0.01 -0.31
CA TYR A 119 -6.57 -0.98 -0.93
C TYR A 119 -7.94 -0.91 -0.27
N ILE A 120 -8.88 -0.26 -0.94
CA ILE A 120 -10.23 -0.03 -0.44
C ILE A 120 -11.10 -1.24 -0.72
N ASP A 121 -11.09 -1.72 -1.96
CA ASP A 121 -11.82 -2.91 -2.38
C ASP A 121 -10.86 -3.87 -3.12
N GLY A 122 -11.02 -5.15 -2.87
CA GLY A 122 -10.15 -6.16 -3.49
C GLY A 122 -10.72 -7.55 -3.38
N ILE A 123 -9.85 -8.55 -3.44
CA ILE A 123 -10.27 -9.97 -3.44
C ILE A 123 -11.02 -10.38 -2.16
N TRP A 124 -10.83 -9.65 -1.08
CA TRP A 124 -11.45 -9.96 0.23
C TRP A 124 -12.92 -9.55 0.31
N ASN A 125 -13.39 -8.64 -0.55
CA ASN A 125 -14.76 -8.13 -0.47
C ASN A 125 -15.46 -7.97 -1.82
N LYS A 126 -14.80 -8.24 -2.94
CA LYS A 126 -15.37 -8.12 -4.28
C LYS A 126 -15.17 -9.38 -5.08
N ASP A 127 -16.17 -9.77 -5.87
CA ASP A 127 -16.14 -10.97 -6.70
C ASP A 127 -15.45 -10.76 -8.05
N SER A 128 -15.44 -9.51 -8.54
CA SER A 128 -14.90 -9.15 -9.84
C SER A 128 -13.74 -8.18 -9.70
N GLU A 129 -12.67 -8.41 -10.48
CA GLU A 129 -11.52 -7.52 -10.54
C GLU A 129 -11.90 -6.09 -10.93
N GLU A 130 -12.95 -5.94 -11.74
CA GLU A 130 -13.44 -4.64 -12.19
C GLU A 130 -13.99 -3.77 -11.06
N GLU A 131 -14.36 -4.40 -9.94
CA GLU A 131 -14.88 -3.72 -8.76
C GLU A 131 -13.80 -3.34 -7.75
N TRP A 132 -12.57 -3.76 -7.96
CA TRP A 132 -11.46 -3.41 -7.07
C TRP A 132 -11.18 -1.92 -7.12
N LEU A 133 -10.88 -1.33 -5.96
CA LEU A 133 -10.60 0.09 -5.84
C LEU A 133 -9.36 0.31 -4.99
N THR A 134 -8.40 1.03 -5.55
CA THR A 134 -7.16 1.42 -4.88
C THR A 134 -7.06 2.93 -4.90
N GLU A 135 -6.71 3.53 -3.77
CA GLU A 135 -6.37 4.95 -3.73
C GLU A 135 -4.86 5.10 -3.71
N ILE A 136 -4.32 5.80 -4.70
CA ILE A 136 -2.91 6.16 -4.73
C ILE A 136 -2.75 7.47 -3.98
N GLN A 137 -1.86 7.49 -2.98
CA GLN A 137 -1.65 8.62 -2.09
C GLN A 137 -0.20 9.06 -2.18
N ILE A 138 0.05 10.24 -2.70
CA ILE A 138 1.40 10.80 -2.79
C ILE A 138 1.53 11.92 -1.75
N PRO A 139 2.31 11.73 -0.67
CA PRO A 139 2.58 12.81 0.26
C PRO A 139 3.26 13.97 -0.46
N ALA A 140 2.71 15.16 -0.34
CA ALA A 140 3.16 16.30 -1.13
C ALA A 140 3.05 17.59 -0.33
N GLY A 141 3.78 18.61 -0.78
CA GLY A 141 3.72 19.97 -0.22
C GLY A 141 3.97 20.99 -1.32
N ARG A 142 3.82 22.23 -1.01
CA ARG A 142 4.09 23.33 -1.94
C ARG A 142 5.26 24.19 -1.49
#